data_4ebf33b77e1b441b237a46d85165f580
#
_entry.id   4ebf33b77e1b441b237a46d85165f580
#
_cell.length_a   1.000
_cell.length_b   1.000
_cell.length_c   1.000
_cell.angle_alpha   90.00
_cell.angle_beta   90.00
_cell.angle_gamma   90.00
#
_symmetry.space_group_name_H-M   'P 1'
#
loop_
_entity.id
_entity.type
_entity.pdbx_description
1 polymer ?
#
loop_
_entity_poly.entity_id
_entity_poly.type
_entity_poly.pdbx_seq_one_letter_code
_entity_poly.pdbx_strand_id
1 'polypeptide(L)'
;MPLYFAIVAAPAAEPSLLMRIALKYEVWKLTFTQWAMFSDRELHINLGLLVFFLAMILLRKPMRSVWPVLAVIMFEAVNEYLGMVLKGSWDWQDTKLDILFTLLWPVLFFVAARIGAIKSRAP
;
A
#
# COMPACT_ATOMS: atom_id res chain seq x y z
N MET A 1 -49.31 -7.47 -30.42
CA MET A 1 -48.93 -6.96 -29.10
C MET A 1 -47.41 -7.16 -28.96
N PRO A 2 -46.65 -6.12 -28.85
CA PRO A 2 -45.25 -6.29 -28.56
C PRO A 2 -45.12 -6.76 -27.11
N LEU A 3 -44.64 -7.98 -26.91
CA LEU A 3 -44.17 -8.44 -25.60
C LEU A 3 -42.97 -7.63 -25.23
N TYR A 4 -43.17 -6.57 -24.43
CA TYR A 4 -42.11 -5.99 -23.68
C TYR A 4 -41.69 -7.03 -22.63
N PHE A 5 -40.68 -7.83 -22.95
CA PHE A 5 -39.90 -8.47 -21.92
C PHE A 5 -39.24 -7.33 -21.14
N ALA A 6 -39.85 -6.95 -20.03
CA ALA A 6 -39.11 -6.27 -19.00
C ALA A 6 -37.98 -7.22 -18.63
N ILE A 7 -36.80 -6.97 -19.16
CA ILE A 7 -35.57 -7.53 -18.62
C ILE A 7 -35.50 -6.91 -17.22
N VAL A 8 -36.10 -7.62 -16.26
CA VAL A 8 -35.81 -7.36 -14.86
C VAL A 8 -34.34 -7.73 -14.74
N ALA A 9 -33.49 -6.70 -14.80
CA ALA A 9 -32.08 -6.90 -14.52
C ALA A 9 -32.02 -7.60 -13.16
N ALA A 10 -31.49 -8.81 -13.15
CA ALA A 10 -31.24 -9.50 -11.88
C ALA A 10 -30.52 -8.52 -10.96
N PRO A 11 -30.93 -8.41 -9.70
CA PRO A 11 -30.23 -7.51 -8.78
C PRO A 11 -28.75 -7.83 -8.83
N ALA A 12 -27.93 -6.81 -9.06
CA ALA A 12 -26.48 -6.99 -9.11
C ALA A 12 -26.07 -7.73 -7.83
N ALA A 13 -25.31 -8.82 -8.00
CA ALA A 13 -24.87 -9.62 -6.87
C ALA A 13 -24.16 -8.70 -5.85
N GLU A 14 -24.50 -8.85 -4.57
CA GLU A 14 -23.85 -8.11 -3.49
C GLU A 14 -22.33 -8.34 -3.57
N PRO A 15 -21.52 -7.27 -3.47
CA PRO A 15 -20.07 -7.41 -3.52
C PRO A 15 -19.57 -8.25 -2.34
N SER A 16 -18.57 -9.11 -2.59
CA SER A 16 -17.94 -9.90 -1.54
C SER A 16 -17.40 -9.00 -0.41
N LEU A 17 -17.20 -9.58 0.78
CA LEU A 17 -16.58 -8.85 1.89
C LEU A 17 -15.21 -8.27 1.49
N LEU A 18 -14.39 -9.04 0.78
CA LEU A 18 -13.08 -8.60 0.30
C LEU A 18 -13.21 -7.40 -0.65
N MET A 19 -14.16 -7.44 -1.58
CA MET A 19 -14.43 -6.32 -2.48
C MET A 19 -14.89 -5.08 -1.72
N ARG A 20 -15.72 -5.23 -0.71
CA ARG A 20 -16.17 -4.10 0.13
C ARG A 20 -15.01 -3.47 0.90
N ILE A 21 -14.11 -4.28 1.45
CA ILE A 21 -12.90 -3.80 2.14
C ILE A 21 -12.01 -3.04 1.14
N ALA A 22 -11.76 -3.62 -0.03
CA ALA A 22 -10.95 -3.00 -1.07
C ALA A 22 -11.54 -1.66 -1.54
N LEU A 23 -12.86 -1.58 -1.74
CA LEU A 23 -13.55 -0.34 -2.11
C LEU A 23 -13.44 0.73 -1.03
N LYS A 24 -13.65 0.40 0.24
CA LYS A 24 -13.50 1.35 1.35
C LYS A 24 -12.08 1.88 1.47
N TYR A 25 -11.11 1.01 1.31
CA TYR A 25 -9.70 1.38 1.34
C TYR A 25 -9.35 2.32 0.18
N GLU A 26 -9.81 2.02 -1.03
CA GLU A 26 -9.59 2.88 -2.21
C GLU A 26 -10.25 4.25 -2.07
N VAL A 27 -11.50 4.30 -1.60
CA VAL A 27 -12.20 5.57 -1.33
C VAL A 27 -11.44 6.40 -0.29
N TRP A 28 -10.95 5.76 0.76
CA TRP A 28 -10.15 6.45 1.77
C TRP A 28 -8.85 7.01 1.18
N LYS A 29 -8.12 6.23 0.38
CA LYS A 29 -6.90 6.70 -0.29
C LYS A 29 -7.18 7.90 -1.20
N LEU A 30 -8.18 7.80 -2.06
CA LEU A 30 -8.55 8.87 -2.98
C LEU A 30 -8.98 10.14 -2.24
N THR A 31 -9.80 10.01 -1.21
CA THR A 31 -10.24 11.15 -0.39
C THR A 31 -9.07 11.82 0.29
N PHE A 32 -8.17 11.05 0.91
CA PHE A 32 -6.99 11.56 1.56
C PHE A 32 -6.03 12.23 0.57
N THR A 33 -5.81 11.61 -0.59
CA THR A 33 -4.94 12.15 -1.64
C THR A 33 -5.43 13.50 -2.16
N GLN A 34 -6.74 13.61 -2.37
CA GLN A 34 -7.36 14.86 -2.79
C GLN A 34 -7.28 15.94 -1.70
N TRP A 35 -7.56 15.57 -0.46
CA TRP A 35 -7.47 16.50 0.67
C TRP A 35 -6.03 17.00 0.89
N ALA A 36 -5.05 16.11 0.84
CA ALA A 36 -3.64 16.44 1.03
C ALA A 36 -2.98 17.04 -0.22
N MET A 37 -3.67 17.05 -1.36
CA MET A 37 -3.13 17.46 -2.67
C MET A 37 -1.92 16.62 -3.10
N PHE A 38 -1.87 15.37 -2.71
CA PHE A 38 -0.83 14.42 -3.10
C PHE A 38 -1.12 13.78 -4.45
N SER A 39 -0.07 13.50 -5.23
CA SER A 39 -0.12 12.51 -6.30
C SER A 39 -0.14 11.09 -5.70
N ASP A 40 -0.51 10.12 -6.53
CA ASP A 40 -0.49 8.71 -6.12
C ASP A 40 0.92 8.27 -5.67
N ARG A 41 1.95 8.70 -6.37
CA ARG A 41 3.35 8.42 -6.02
C ARG A 41 3.78 9.03 -4.69
N GLU A 42 3.39 10.27 -4.44
CA GLU A 42 3.64 10.94 -3.16
C GLU A 42 2.93 10.23 -2.01
N LEU A 43 1.71 9.71 -2.26
CA LEU A 43 1.01 8.90 -1.28
C LEU A 43 1.81 7.64 -0.92
N HIS A 44 2.32 6.90 -1.90
CA HIS A 44 3.14 5.71 -1.66
C HIS A 44 4.41 6.01 -0.86
N ILE A 45 5.12 7.09 -1.20
CA ILE A 45 6.30 7.53 -0.44
C ILE A 45 5.94 7.81 1.02
N ASN A 46 4.90 8.61 1.25
CA ASN A 46 4.51 9.02 2.59
C ASN A 46 3.96 7.86 3.43
N LEU A 47 3.15 6.98 2.84
CA LEU A 47 2.64 5.80 3.53
C LEU A 47 3.77 4.81 3.85
N GLY A 48 4.71 4.62 2.94
CA GLY A 48 5.89 3.79 3.19
C GLY A 48 6.70 4.27 4.39
N LEU A 49 6.97 5.57 4.45
CA LEU A 49 7.66 6.19 5.59
C LEU A 49 6.84 6.10 6.88
N LEU A 50 5.55 6.38 6.82
CA LEU A 50 4.67 6.29 7.98
C LEU A 50 4.66 4.88 8.56
N VAL A 51 4.46 3.86 7.73
CA VAL A 51 4.46 2.46 8.16
C VAL A 51 5.81 2.07 8.74
N PHE A 52 6.91 2.51 8.13
CA PHE A 52 8.27 2.25 8.61
C PHE A 52 8.48 2.78 10.03
N PHE A 53 8.18 4.05 10.27
CA PHE A 53 8.35 4.67 11.59
C PHE A 53 7.37 4.13 12.62
N LEU A 54 6.11 3.89 12.26
CA LEU A 54 5.14 3.25 13.15
C LEU A 54 5.60 1.83 13.54
N ALA A 55 6.12 1.06 12.59
CA ALA A 55 6.65 -0.27 12.88
C ALA A 55 7.85 -0.21 13.85
N MET A 56 8.74 0.76 13.69
CA MET A 56 9.84 0.97 14.64
C MET A 56 9.31 1.19 16.07
N ILE A 57 8.30 2.04 16.22
CA ILE A 57 7.70 2.36 17.51
C ILE A 57 6.95 1.16 18.09
N LEU A 58 6.04 0.58 17.32
CA LEU A 58 5.17 -0.50 17.80
C LEU A 58 5.92 -1.80 18.09
N LEU A 59 6.90 -2.13 17.24
CA LEU A 59 7.73 -3.32 17.42
C LEU A 59 8.93 -3.07 18.35
N ARG A 60 9.14 -1.83 18.76
CA ARG A 60 10.30 -1.40 19.57
C ARG A 60 11.62 -1.84 18.95
N LYS A 61 11.75 -1.67 17.66
CA LYS A 61 12.94 -2.06 16.88
C LYS A 61 13.64 -0.82 16.31
N PRO A 62 14.97 -0.79 16.33
CA PRO A 62 15.72 0.32 15.78
C PRO A 62 15.66 0.33 14.24
N MET A 63 16.00 1.45 13.64
CA MET A 63 16.05 1.66 12.20
C MET A 63 16.93 0.62 11.47
N ARG A 64 17.98 0.13 12.11
CA ARG A 64 18.88 -0.90 11.57
C ARG A 64 18.29 -2.32 11.59
N SER A 65 17.13 -2.51 12.22
CA SER A 65 16.44 -3.80 12.25
C SER A 65 15.74 -4.04 10.92
N VAL A 66 15.68 -5.31 10.49
CA VAL A 66 14.96 -5.70 9.28
C VAL A 66 13.42 -5.60 9.46
N TRP A 67 12.93 -5.68 10.70
CA TRP A 67 11.50 -5.77 10.98
C TRP A 67 10.67 -4.58 10.49
N PRO A 68 11.10 -3.31 10.64
CA PRO A 68 10.35 -2.19 10.06
C PRO A 68 10.28 -2.24 8.54
N VAL A 69 11.33 -2.67 7.86
CA VAL A 69 11.31 -2.84 6.39
C VAL A 69 10.34 -3.96 5.99
N LEU A 70 10.35 -5.09 6.71
CA LEU A 70 9.39 -6.17 6.45
C LEU A 70 7.95 -5.72 6.65
N ALA A 71 7.67 -4.86 7.63
CA ALA A 71 6.35 -4.29 7.83
C ALA A 71 5.90 -3.44 6.62
N VAL A 72 6.80 -2.66 6.03
CA VAL A 72 6.51 -1.89 4.81
C VAL A 72 6.25 -2.81 3.62
N ILE A 73 7.05 -3.86 3.46
CA ILE A 73 6.86 -4.86 2.40
C ILE A 73 5.49 -5.53 2.53
N MET A 74 5.10 -5.92 3.73
CA MET A 74 3.78 -6.52 3.98
C MET A 74 2.65 -5.54 3.69
N PHE A 75 2.79 -4.29 4.11
CA PHE A 75 1.81 -3.24 3.82
C PHE A 75 1.64 -3.07 2.31
N GLU A 76 2.73 -2.96 1.57
CA GLU A 76 2.68 -2.78 0.11
C GLU A 76 2.09 -4.01 -0.58
N ALA A 77 2.44 -5.21 -0.15
CA ALA A 77 1.85 -6.43 -0.69
C ALA A 77 0.32 -6.47 -0.53
N VAL A 78 -0.18 -6.06 0.63
CA VAL A 78 -1.63 -5.95 0.89
C VAL A 78 -2.25 -4.85 0.03
N ASN A 79 -1.60 -3.69 -0.10
CA ASN A 79 -2.07 -2.59 -0.94
C ASN A 79 -2.23 -3.03 -2.40
N GLU A 80 -1.22 -3.68 -2.96
CA GLU A 80 -1.24 -4.19 -4.33
C GLU A 80 -2.28 -5.29 -4.54
N TYR A 81 -2.41 -6.19 -3.58
CA TYR A 81 -3.43 -7.23 -3.61
C TYR A 81 -4.85 -6.66 -3.63
N LEU A 82 -5.14 -5.66 -2.79
CA LEU A 82 -6.44 -4.99 -2.79
C LEU A 82 -6.70 -4.25 -4.11
N GLY A 83 -5.68 -3.62 -4.68
CA GLY A 83 -5.76 -3.01 -6.00
C GLY A 83 -6.09 -4.02 -7.11
N MET A 84 -5.46 -5.19 -7.08
CA MET A 84 -5.75 -6.29 -8.01
C MET A 84 -7.18 -6.80 -7.86
N VAL A 85 -7.68 -6.93 -6.64
CA VAL A 85 -9.08 -7.35 -6.38
C VAL A 85 -10.07 -6.37 -7.02
N LEU A 86 -9.81 -5.06 -6.92
CA LEU A 86 -10.67 -4.04 -7.51
C LEU A 86 -10.63 -4.02 -9.03
N LYS A 87 -9.43 -4.12 -9.62
CA LYS A 87 -9.23 -4.05 -11.07
C LYS A 87 -9.58 -5.36 -11.79
N GLY A 88 -9.60 -6.47 -11.06
CA GLY A 88 -9.79 -7.81 -11.64
C GLY A 88 -8.58 -8.32 -12.43
N SER A 89 -7.50 -7.57 -12.48
CA SER A 89 -6.27 -7.92 -13.19
C SER A 89 -5.06 -7.28 -12.52
N TRP A 90 -3.87 -7.81 -12.81
CA TRP A 90 -2.61 -7.33 -12.25
C TRP A 90 -1.90 -6.41 -13.24
N ASP A 91 -1.67 -5.15 -12.84
CA ASP A 91 -0.89 -4.19 -13.61
C ASP A 91 0.56 -4.15 -13.08
N TRP A 92 1.43 -4.95 -13.70
CA TRP A 92 2.83 -5.06 -13.28
C TRP A 92 3.63 -3.76 -13.45
N GLN A 93 3.31 -2.93 -14.42
CA GLN A 93 4.02 -1.67 -14.65
C GLN A 93 3.76 -0.71 -13.49
N ASP A 94 2.51 -0.58 -13.10
CA ASP A 94 2.09 0.26 -11.98
C ASP A 94 2.61 -0.30 -10.64
N THR A 95 2.43 -1.59 -10.42
CA THR A 95 2.90 -2.30 -9.21
C THR A 95 4.40 -2.13 -8.97
N LYS A 96 5.24 -2.23 -10.00
CA LYS A 96 6.69 -2.02 -9.86
C LYS A 96 7.03 -0.61 -9.39
N LEU A 97 6.35 0.40 -9.92
CA LEU A 97 6.54 1.79 -9.52
C LEU A 97 6.08 2.02 -8.09
N ASP A 98 4.94 1.49 -7.71
CA ASP A 98 4.39 1.60 -6.37
C ASP A 98 5.31 0.96 -5.33
N ILE A 99 5.82 -0.24 -5.61
CA ILE A 99 6.82 -0.91 -4.76
C ILE A 99 8.08 -0.05 -4.64
N LEU A 100 8.60 0.47 -5.75
CA LEU A 100 9.79 1.32 -5.75
C LEU A 100 9.59 2.55 -4.87
N PHE A 101 8.50 3.30 -5.07
CA PHE A 101 8.24 4.52 -4.31
C PHE A 101 7.95 4.26 -2.84
N THR A 102 7.26 3.16 -2.52
CA THR A 102 6.95 2.79 -1.13
C THR A 102 8.21 2.36 -0.36
N LEU A 103 9.11 1.60 -0.99
CA LEU A 103 10.27 0.99 -0.32
C LEU A 103 11.56 1.80 -0.39
N LEU A 104 11.67 2.74 -1.32
CA LEU A 104 12.92 3.46 -1.56
C LEU A 104 13.50 4.06 -0.27
N TRP A 105 12.76 4.91 0.39
CA TRP A 105 13.23 5.59 1.60
C TRP A 105 13.38 4.67 2.81
N PRO A 106 12.43 3.78 3.14
CA PRO A 106 12.63 2.79 4.20
C PRO A 106 13.89 1.95 4.04
N VAL A 107 14.17 1.47 2.82
CA VAL A 107 15.38 0.69 2.55
C VAL A 107 16.64 1.53 2.68
N LEU A 108 16.64 2.77 2.17
CA LEU A 108 17.78 3.68 2.31
C LEU A 108 18.07 4.00 3.77
N PHE A 109 17.07 4.28 4.58
CA PHE A 109 17.24 4.51 6.02
C PHE A 109 17.78 3.27 6.73
N PHE A 110 17.26 2.10 6.41
CA PHE A 110 17.73 0.84 6.96
C PHE A 110 19.21 0.60 6.62
N VAL A 111 19.58 0.73 5.37
CA VAL A 111 20.97 0.54 4.91
C VAL A 111 21.90 1.56 5.56
N ALA A 112 21.53 2.83 5.58
CA ALA A 112 22.33 3.89 6.19
C ALA A 112 22.54 3.65 7.70
N ALA A 113 21.49 3.22 8.41
CA ALA A 113 21.58 2.89 9.83
C ALA A 113 22.49 1.66 10.08
N ARG A 114 22.46 0.67 9.20
CA ARG A 114 23.34 -0.48 9.29
C ARG A 114 24.82 -0.12 9.06
N ILE A 115 25.11 0.68 8.07
CA ILE A 115 26.46 1.17 7.78
C ILE A 115 26.97 2.02 8.96
N GLY A 116 26.16 2.92 9.48
CA GLY A 116 26.50 3.74 10.66
C GLY A 116 26.78 2.90 11.89
N ALA A 117 25.98 1.86 12.15
CA ALA A 117 26.19 0.94 13.25
C ALA A 117 27.51 0.12 13.13
N ILE A 118 27.91 -0.25 11.92
CA ILE A 118 29.18 -0.93 11.67
C ILE A 118 30.35 0.04 11.92
N LYS A 119 30.30 1.26 11.39
CA LYS A 119 31.35 2.28 11.58
C LYS A 119 31.53 2.68 13.04
N SER A 120 30.44 2.76 13.81
CA SER A 120 30.52 3.11 15.24
C SER A 120 31.15 2.02 16.10
N ARG A 121 31.27 0.78 15.60
CA ARG A 121 31.93 -0.36 16.27
C ARG A 121 33.39 -0.53 15.88
N ALA A 122 33.85 0.18 14.84
CA ALA A 122 35.24 0.16 14.45
C ALA A 122 36.09 0.86 15.54
N PRO A 123 37.23 0.25 15.98
CA PRO A 123 38.11 0.86 16.96
C PRO A 123 38.79 2.13 16.45
#